data_9281622a6f011531d87e2bea1f7f34bc
#
_entry.id   9281622a6f011531d87e2bea1f7f34bc
#
_cell.length_a   1.000
_cell.length_b   1.000
_cell.length_c   1.000
_cell.angle_alpha   90.00
_cell.angle_beta   90.00
_cell.angle_gamma   90.00
#
_symmetry.space_group_name_H-M   'P 1'
#
loop_
_entity.id
_entity.type
_entity.pdbx_description
1 polymer ?
#
loop_
_entity_poly.entity_id
_entity_poly.type
_entity_poly.pdbx_seq_one_letter_code
_entity_poly.pdbx_strand_id
1 'polypeptide(L)'
;MTINDINSFLSSSEFTEFLVPFKAIFLLLSLIMVCLGLYYLVQQKELLKETRRKIDNFFSQQHFSVHVDFASQWKEIKALLPKEDQITYRLIVTRMSNLFFDILEKSNLSDKTLEELDERRIPNLREVKEIVEMAEKLRDDSSLPVDIDKVKELAASFEKTMAYLKLL
;
A
#
# COMPACT_ATOMS: atom_id res chain seq x y z
N MET A 1 20.30 51.49 -34.52
CA MET A 1 20.71 50.13 -34.16
C MET A 1 19.90 49.19 -35.04
N THR A 2 20.50 48.57 -36.01
CA THR A 2 19.80 47.67 -36.93
C THR A 2 19.84 46.24 -36.41
N ILE A 3 18.90 45.39 -36.86
CA ILE A 3 18.84 43.98 -36.43
C ILE A 3 20.18 43.25 -36.70
N ASN A 4 20.90 43.64 -37.71
CA ASN A 4 22.21 43.12 -38.05
C ASN A 4 23.28 43.47 -37.00
N ASP A 5 23.20 44.70 -36.40
CA ASP A 5 24.13 45.11 -35.35
C ASP A 5 23.95 44.28 -34.08
N ILE A 6 22.72 43.90 -33.77
CA ILE A 6 22.38 43.05 -32.63
C ILE A 6 22.90 41.61 -32.85
N ASN A 7 22.70 41.06 -34.06
CA ASN A 7 23.21 39.74 -34.39
C ASN A 7 24.75 39.65 -34.38
N SER A 8 25.43 40.68 -34.87
CA SER A 8 26.90 40.73 -34.85
C SER A 8 27.44 40.85 -33.42
N PHE A 9 26.79 41.61 -32.56
CA PHE A 9 27.12 41.71 -31.13
C PHE A 9 26.90 40.38 -30.39
N LEU A 10 25.79 39.72 -30.61
CA LEU A 10 25.48 38.41 -29.99
C LEU A 10 26.42 37.30 -30.43
N SER A 11 27.03 37.42 -31.62
CA SER A 11 27.99 36.47 -32.18
C SER A 11 29.44 36.83 -31.88
N SER A 12 29.69 37.94 -31.18
CA SER A 12 31.05 38.37 -30.85
C SER A 12 31.70 37.48 -29.79
N SER A 13 33.03 37.27 -29.89
CA SER A 13 33.79 36.52 -28.88
C SER A 13 33.73 37.20 -27.51
N GLU A 14 33.67 38.53 -27.48
CA GLU A 14 33.54 39.31 -26.24
C GLU A 14 32.23 39.02 -25.49
N PHE A 15 31.13 38.88 -26.23
CA PHE A 15 29.84 38.53 -25.62
C PHE A 15 29.82 37.08 -25.10
N THR A 16 30.44 36.16 -25.82
CA THR A 16 30.59 34.77 -25.37
C THR A 16 31.47 34.65 -24.13
N GLU A 17 32.55 35.39 -24.04
CA GLU A 17 33.41 35.44 -22.84
C GLU A 17 32.71 36.06 -21.64
N PHE A 18 31.90 37.10 -21.85
CA PHE A 18 31.07 37.69 -20.80
C PHE A 18 30.01 36.71 -20.27
N LEU A 19 29.50 35.82 -21.13
CA LEU A 19 28.48 34.80 -20.74
C LEU A 19 29.07 33.57 -20.02
N VAL A 20 30.40 33.32 -20.12
CA VAL A 20 31.06 32.17 -19.48
C VAL A 20 30.76 32.08 -17.98
N PRO A 21 30.94 33.15 -17.18
CA PRO A 21 30.68 33.10 -15.75
C PRO A 21 29.19 32.83 -15.45
N PHE A 22 28.26 33.37 -16.25
CA PHE A 22 26.83 33.12 -16.10
C PHE A 22 26.48 31.65 -16.41
N LYS A 23 27.08 31.08 -17.47
CA LYS A 23 26.92 29.64 -17.78
C LYS A 23 27.42 28.77 -16.64
N ALA A 24 28.55 29.11 -16.05
CA ALA A 24 29.10 28.38 -14.91
C ALA A 24 28.16 28.45 -13.68
N ILE A 25 27.61 29.63 -13.37
CA ILE A 25 26.66 29.82 -12.27
C ILE A 25 25.38 29.03 -12.53
N PHE A 26 24.81 29.08 -13.74
CA PHE A 26 23.60 28.31 -14.08
C PHE A 26 23.83 26.81 -14.03
N LEU A 27 25.00 26.31 -14.47
CA LEU A 27 25.35 24.90 -14.35
C LEU A 27 25.43 24.46 -12.89
N LEU A 28 26.06 25.28 -12.04
CA LEU A 28 26.19 24.99 -10.61
C LEU A 28 24.83 25.01 -9.91
N LEU A 29 23.97 26.00 -10.24
CA LEU A 29 22.61 26.09 -9.72
C LEU A 29 21.77 24.88 -10.16
N SER A 30 21.88 24.47 -11.42
CA SER A 30 21.20 23.28 -11.95
C SER A 30 21.61 22.01 -11.21
N LEU A 31 22.94 21.86 -10.96
CA LEU A 31 23.46 20.72 -10.22
C LEU A 31 22.90 20.66 -8.78
N ILE A 32 22.86 21.82 -8.10
CA ILE A 32 22.27 21.92 -6.75
C ILE A 32 20.80 21.52 -6.77
N MET A 33 20.02 21.99 -7.74
CA MET A 33 18.60 21.67 -7.86
C MET A 33 18.38 20.17 -8.11
N VAL A 34 19.22 19.52 -8.92
CA VAL A 34 19.16 18.06 -9.13
C VAL A 34 19.48 17.31 -7.83
N CYS A 35 20.53 17.71 -7.11
CA CYS A 35 20.90 17.11 -5.83
C CYS A 35 19.78 17.26 -4.79
N LEU A 36 19.17 18.43 -4.68
CA LEU A 36 18.02 18.66 -3.80
C LEU A 36 16.83 17.82 -4.22
N GLY A 37 16.54 17.71 -5.50
CA GLY A 37 15.46 16.86 -6.02
C GLY A 37 15.66 15.39 -5.66
N LEU A 38 16.86 14.85 -5.84
CA LEU A 38 17.21 13.49 -5.44
C LEU A 38 17.13 13.30 -3.93
N TYR A 39 17.61 14.26 -3.13
CA TYR A 39 17.49 14.22 -1.68
C TYR A 39 16.02 14.16 -1.22
N TYR A 40 15.15 15.00 -1.79
CA TYR A 40 13.72 14.97 -1.49
C TYR A 40 13.06 13.66 -1.91
N LEU A 41 13.43 13.07 -3.05
CA LEU A 41 12.89 11.78 -3.50
C LEU A 41 13.29 10.63 -2.55
N VAL A 42 14.51 10.64 -2.04
CA VAL A 42 14.96 9.64 -1.04
C VAL A 42 14.23 9.84 0.28
N GLN A 43 14.11 11.09 0.73
CA GLN A 43 13.42 11.40 1.98
C GLN A 43 11.91 11.09 1.92
N GLN A 44 11.26 11.29 0.78
CA GLN A 44 9.86 10.88 0.60
C GLN A 44 9.66 9.37 0.73
N LYS A 45 10.61 8.55 0.27
CA LYS A 45 10.53 7.08 0.44
C LYS A 45 10.62 6.67 1.91
N GLU A 46 11.42 7.34 2.70
CA GLU A 46 11.49 7.09 4.16
C GLU A 46 10.25 7.62 4.89
N LEU A 47 9.77 8.81 4.53
CA LEU A 47 8.54 9.37 5.08
C LEU A 47 7.30 8.53 4.72
N LEU A 48 7.22 7.99 3.50
CA LEU A 48 6.17 7.07 3.10
C LEU A 48 6.26 5.75 3.86
N LYS A 49 7.48 5.24 4.13
CA LYS A 49 7.69 4.06 4.97
C LYS A 49 7.30 4.34 6.43
N GLU A 50 7.67 5.50 6.95
CA GLU A 50 7.34 5.90 8.31
C GLU A 50 5.85 6.25 8.47
N THR A 51 5.25 6.85 7.46
CA THR A 51 3.80 7.13 7.42
C THR A 51 3.00 5.84 7.28
N ARG A 52 3.42 4.89 6.45
CA ARG A 52 2.84 3.54 6.43
C ARG A 52 2.99 2.85 7.79
N ARG A 53 4.18 2.88 8.38
CA ARG A 53 4.42 2.34 9.72
C ARG A 53 3.59 3.05 10.81
N LYS A 54 3.37 4.37 10.72
CA LYS A 54 2.50 5.12 11.64
C LYS A 54 1.02 4.83 11.41
N ILE A 55 0.61 4.65 10.16
CA ILE A 55 -0.75 4.23 9.80
C ILE A 55 -0.97 2.78 10.25
N ASP A 56 -0.04 1.88 9.98
CA ASP A 56 -0.10 0.50 10.45
C ASP A 56 -0.07 0.44 11.99
N ASN A 57 0.78 1.25 12.65
CA ASN A 57 0.79 1.36 14.11
C ASN A 57 -0.45 2.08 14.67
N PHE A 58 -1.04 3.03 13.96
CA PHE A 58 -2.29 3.67 14.40
C PHE A 58 -3.47 2.69 14.30
N PHE A 59 -3.51 1.88 13.24
CA PHE A 59 -4.49 0.79 13.14
C PHE A 59 -4.17 -0.38 14.08
N SER A 60 -2.90 -0.64 14.42
CA SER A 60 -2.51 -1.66 15.40
C SER A 60 -2.58 -1.16 16.85
N GLN A 61 -2.41 0.13 17.13
CA GLN A 61 -2.59 0.69 18.49
C GLN A 61 -4.06 0.84 18.90
N GLN A 62 -5.02 0.75 17.98
CA GLN A 62 -6.42 0.47 18.37
C GLN A 62 -6.64 -0.98 18.80
N HIS A 63 -5.67 -1.85 18.60
CA HIS A 63 -5.61 -3.14 19.29
C HIS A 63 -4.96 -2.95 20.67
N PHE A 64 -5.63 -2.21 21.55
CA PHE A 64 -5.48 -2.41 23.00
C PHE A 64 -5.48 -3.92 23.24
N SER A 65 -4.57 -4.38 24.10
CA SER A 65 -4.37 -5.73 24.62
C SER A 65 -5.64 -6.40 25.18
N VAL A 66 -6.70 -6.40 24.39
CA VAL A 66 -7.82 -7.31 24.53
C VAL A 66 -7.32 -8.62 23.93
N HIS A 67 -7.43 -9.70 24.65
CA HIS A 67 -7.37 -11.05 24.10
C HIS A 67 -8.20 -11.03 22.81
N VAL A 68 -7.52 -11.01 21.66
CA VAL A 68 -8.22 -10.97 20.36
C VAL A 68 -8.91 -12.32 20.26
N ASP A 69 -10.20 -12.31 20.56
CA ASP A 69 -11.04 -13.49 20.40
C ASP A 69 -11.42 -13.59 18.91
N PHE A 70 -10.56 -14.29 18.16
CA PHE A 70 -10.77 -14.54 16.74
C PHE A 70 -12.13 -15.20 16.48
N ALA A 71 -12.59 -16.05 17.39
CA ALA A 71 -13.89 -16.69 17.29
C ALA A 71 -15.03 -15.67 17.37
N SER A 72 -14.92 -14.68 18.25
CA SER A 72 -15.92 -13.60 18.36
C SER A 72 -15.95 -12.74 17.10
N GLN A 73 -14.79 -12.32 16.60
CA GLN A 73 -14.70 -11.54 15.36
C GLN A 73 -15.25 -12.31 14.16
N TRP A 74 -14.93 -13.59 14.07
CA TRP A 74 -15.47 -14.45 13.02
C TRP A 74 -17.01 -14.57 13.12
N LYS A 75 -17.54 -14.72 14.33
CA LYS A 75 -18.97 -14.74 14.57
C LYS A 75 -19.68 -13.46 14.10
N GLU A 76 -19.05 -12.30 14.32
CA GLU A 76 -19.55 -11.03 13.79
C GLU A 76 -19.57 -10.99 12.27
N ILE A 77 -18.50 -11.47 11.62
CA ILE A 77 -18.42 -11.56 10.15
C ILE A 77 -19.51 -12.49 9.63
N LYS A 78 -19.70 -13.66 10.25
CA LYS A 78 -20.75 -14.61 9.88
C LYS A 78 -22.15 -14.02 10.01
N ALA A 79 -22.41 -13.19 11.01
CA ALA A 79 -23.68 -12.52 11.19
C ALA A 79 -24.02 -11.52 10.07
N LEU A 80 -23.03 -11.08 9.31
CA LEU A 80 -23.21 -10.19 8.16
C LEU A 80 -23.51 -10.94 6.86
N LEU A 81 -23.09 -12.20 6.70
CA LEU A 81 -23.25 -13.00 5.48
C LEU A 81 -24.68 -13.09 4.94
N PRO A 82 -25.74 -13.14 5.79
CA PRO A 82 -27.11 -13.17 5.30
C PRO A 82 -27.61 -11.86 4.68
N LYS A 83 -26.89 -10.76 4.89
CA LYS A 83 -27.27 -9.45 4.34
C LYS A 83 -26.78 -9.35 2.90
N GLU A 84 -27.66 -9.55 1.94
CA GLU A 84 -27.31 -9.59 0.51
C GLU A 84 -27.17 -8.17 -0.11
N ASP A 85 -26.33 -7.32 0.47
CA ASP A 85 -26.03 -5.99 -0.07
C ASP A 85 -24.52 -5.81 -0.34
N GLN A 86 -24.21 -5.06 -1.38
CA GLN A 86 -22.84 -4.81 -1.86
C GLN A 86 -21.93 -4.17 -0.80
N ILE A 87 -22.48 -3.27 0.01
CA ILE A 87 -21.72 -2.56 1.04
C ILE A 87 -21.32 -3.52 2.15
N THR A 88 -22.24 -4.37 2.59
CA THR A 88 -21.99 -5.40 3.60
C THR A 88 -20.94 -6.41 3.12
N TYR A 89 -21.00 -6.86 1.85
CA TYR A 89 -20.02 -7.80 1.33
C TYR A 89 -18.61 -7.19 1.18
N ARG A 90 -18.49 -5.92 0.85
CA ARG A 90 -17.20 -5.21 0.91
C ARG A 90 -16.64 -5.17 2.32
N LEU A 91 -17.49 -4.88 3.30
CA LEU A 91 -17.10 -4.89 4.71
C LEU A 91 -16.66 -6.29 5.16
N ILE A 92 -17.34 -7.35 4.73
CA ILE A 92 -16.97 -8.74 5.01
C ILE A 92 -15.57 -9.05 4.47
N VAL A 93 -15.29 -8.75 3.20
CA VAL A 93 -13.98 -8.99 2.57
C VAL A 93 -12.88 -8.25 3.32
N THR A 94 -13.09 -6.97 3.63
CA THR A 94 -12.12 -6.16 4.38
C THR A 94 -11.88 -6.72 5.78
N ARG A 95 -12.93 -7.13 6.50
CA ARG A 95 -12.81 -7.71 7.83
C ARG A 95 -12.12 -9.08 7.82
N MET A 96 -12.40 -9.93 6.83
CA MET A 96 -11.71 -11.21 6.68
C MET A 96 -10.21 -11.01 6.41
N SER A 97 -9.85 -10.07 5.54
CA SER A 97 -8.47 -9.72 5.27
C SER A 97 -7.75 -9.23 6.53
N ASN A 98 -8.35 -8.31 7.28
CA ASN A 98 -7.77 -7.81 8.53
C ASN A 98 -7.61 -8.93 9.57
N LEU A 99 -8.64 -9.76 9.74
CA LEU A 99 -8.60 -10.90 10.65
C LEU A 99 -7.47 -11.88 10.29
N PHE A 100 -7.21 -12.08 9.01
CA PHE A 100 -6.09 -12.91 8.56
C PHE A 100 -4.73 -12.32 8.94
N PHE A 101 -4.54 -11.01 8.75
CA PHE A 101 -3.30 -10.35 9.17
C PHE A 101 -3.11 -10.40 10.69
N ASP A 102 -4.17 -10.23 11.47
CA ASP A 102 -4.12 -10.38 12.93
C ASP A 102 -3.70 -11.81 13.35
N ILE A 103 -4.18 -12.82 12.62
CA ILE A 103 -3.76 -14.22 12.82
C ILE A 103 -2.28 -14.41 12.49
N LEU A 104 -1.78 -13.86 11.39
CA LEU A 104 -0.36 -13.94 11.02
C LEU A 104 0.53 -13.26 12.04
N GLU A 105 0.14 -12.08 12.51
CA GLU A 105 0.87 -11.34 13.54
C GLU A 105 0.99 -12.17 14.83
N LYS A 106 -0.12 -12.73 15.31
CA LYS A 106 -0.15 -13.54 16.52
C LYS A 106 0.60 -14.86 16.37
N SER A 107 0.71 -15.37 15.14
CA SER A 107 1.45 -16.59 14.82
C SER A 107 2.96 -16.37 14.61
N ASN A 108 3.47 -15.15 14.85
CA ASN A 108 4.85 -14.75 14.53
C ASN A 108 5.23 -14.98 13.04
N LEU A 109 4.27 -14.86 12.17
CA LEU A 109 4.44 -14.99 10.70
C LEU A 109 4.31 -13.64 9.99
N SER A 110 4.20 -12.54 10.74
CA SER A 110 4.02 -11.18 10.20
C SER A 110 5.19 -10.71 9.33
N ASP A 111 6.40 -11.25 9.56
CA ASP A 111 7.59 -10.87 8.79
C ASP A 111 7.66 -11.55 7.42
N LYS A 112 6.75 -12.49 7.15
CA LYS A 112 6.69 -13.21 5.88
C LYS A 112 5.75 -12.50 4.92
N THR A 113 6.18 -12.42 3.67
CA THR A 113 5.27 -12.02 2.60
C THR A 113 4.23 -13.11 2.35
N LEU A 114 3.05 -12.73 1.83
CA LEU A 114 1.99 -13.69 1.48
C LEU A 114 2.49 -14.79 0.53
N GLU A 115 3.51 -14.48 -0.29
CA GLU A 115 4.12 -15.42 -1.24
C GLU A 115 5.00 -16.47 -0.55
N GLU A 116 5.60 -16.12 0.60
CA GLU A 116 6.48 -17.00 1.37
C GLU A 116 5.73 -17.93 2.33
N LEU A 117 4.41 -17.77 2.43
CA LEU A 117 3.58 -18.64 3.26
C LEU A 117 3.42 -20.01 2.59
N ASP A 118 3.63 -21.07 3.35
CA ASP A 118 3.54 -22.45 2.88
C ASP A 118 2.11 -23.00 3.07
N GLU A 119 1.52 -23.50 1.99
CA GLU A 119 0.22 -24.16 2.00
C GLU A 119 0.16 -25.38 2.94
N ARG A 120 1.31 -25.99 3.25
CA ARG A 120 1.38 -27.09 4.23
C ARG A 120 1.08 -26.65 5.64
N ARG A 121 1.25 -25.35 5.94
CA ARG A 121 1.02 -24.78 7.27
C ARG A 121 -0.34 -24.10 7.38
N ILE A 122 -0.84 -23.57 6.28
CA ILE A 122 -2.11 -22.84 6.21
C ILE A 122 -2.95 -23.48 5.10
N PRO A 123 -3.93 -24.33 5.43
CA PRO A 123 -4.80 -24.91 4.43
C PRO A 123 -5.67 -23.83 3.78
N ASN A 124 -6.02 -24.02 2.51
CA ASN A 124 -6.75 -23.07 1.69
C ASN A 124 -6.07 -21.69 1.60
N LEU A 125 -4.71 -21.67 1.66
CA LEU A 125 -3.94 -20.43 1.58
C LEU A 125 -4.21 -19.65 0.29
N ARG A 126 -4.49 -20.36 -0.80
CA ARG A 126 -4.83 -19.75 -2.09
C ARG A 126 -6.11 -18.90 -1.99
N GLU A 127 -7.16 -19.44 -1.37
CA GLU A 127 -8.43 -18.76 -1.17
C GLU A 127 -8.27 -17.58 -0.21
N VAL A 128 -7.43 -17.73 0.80
CA VAL A 128 -7.11 -16.64 1.73
C VAL A 128 -6.34 -15.52 1.03
N LYS A 129 -5.39 -15.84 0.15
CA LYS A 129 -4.69 -14.84 -0.68
C LYS A 129 -5.68 -14.12 -1.59
N GLU A 130 -6.65 -14.82 -2.18
CA GLU A 130 -7.69 -14.21 -3.00
C GLU A 130 -8.55 -13.21 -2.21
N ILE A 131 -8.84 -13.49 -0.92
CA ILE A 131 -9.54 -12.54 -0.03
C ILE A 131 -8.70 -11.25 0.14
N VAL A 132 -7.40 -11.39 0.38
CA VAL A 132 -6.50 -10.24 0.58
C VAL A 132 -6.40 -9.41 -0.70
N GLU A 133 -6.18 -10.05 -1.84
CA GLU A 133 -6.14 -9.37 -3.15
C GLU A 133 -7.46 -8.65 -3.47
N MET A 134 -8.60 -9.29 -3.15
CA MET A 134 -9.92 -8.66 -3.32
C MET A 134 -10.06 -7.45 -2.39
N ALA A 135 -9.62 -7.53 -1.14
CA ALA A 135 -9.65 -6.43 -0.20
C ALA A 135 -8.78 -5.25 -0.67
N GLU A 136 -7.61 -5.52 -1.24
CA GLU A 136 -6.73 -4.49 -1.81
C GLU A 136 -7.38 -3.81 -3.02
N LYS A 137 -7.95 -4.57 -3.95
CA LYS A 137 -8.67 -4.01 -5.10
C LYS A 137 -9.85 -3.12 -4.68
N LEU A 138 -10.60 -3.54 -3.65
CA LEU A 138 -11.71 -2.76 -3.10
C LEU A 138 -11.26 -1.49 -2.36
N ARG A 139 -10.03 -1.48 -1.86
CA ARG A 139 -9.42 -0.30 -1.24
C ARG A 139 -9.01 0.73 -2.29
N ASP A 140 -8.46 0.24 -3.42
CA ASP A 140 -7.99 1.09 -4.52
C ASP A 140 -9.16 1.65 -5.33
N ASP A 141 -10.19 0.83 -5.56
CA ASP A 141 -11.41 1.23 -6.26
C ASP A 141 -12.66 0.80 -5.49
N SER A 142 -13.24 1.76 -4.78
CA SER A 142 -14.46 1.56 -4.00
C SER A 142 -15.72 1.36 -4.88
N SER A 143 -15.64 1.50 -6.20
CA SER A 143 -16.78 1.30 -7.11
C SER A 143 -16.89 -0.13 -7.65
N LEU A 144 -15.84 -0.96 -7.48
CA LEU A 144 -15.82 -2.33 -7.98
C LEU A 144 -17.00 -3.15 -7.42
N PRO A 145 -17.75 -3.86 -8.27
CA PRO A 145 -18.79 -4.76 -7.80
C PRO A 145 -18.16 -5.98 -7.12
N VAL A 146 -18.77 -6.43 -6.04
CA VAL A 146 -18.36 -7.64 -5.32
C VAL A 146 -19.29 -8.79 -5.73
N ASP A 147 -18.69 -9.90 -6.15
CA ASP A 147 -19.43 -11.14 -6.39
C ASP A 147 -19.80 -11.78 -5.05
N ILE A 148 -21.08 -11.72 -4.73
CA ILE A 148 -21.65 -12.19 -3.46
C ILE A 148 -21.41 -13.69 -3.27
N ASP A 149 -21.63 -14.49 -4.32
CA ASP A 149 -21.49 -15.94 -4.24
C ASP A 149 -20.04 -16.35 -4.05
N LYS A 150 -19.12 -15.63 -4.74
CA LYS A 150 -17.69 -15.84 -4.55
C LYS A 150 -17.24 -15.51 -3.13
N VAL A 151 -17.73 -14.42 -2.53
CA VAL A 151 -17.40 -14.08 -1.14
C VAL A 151 -17.93 -15.10 -0.16
N LYS A 152 -19.12 -15.67 -0.38
CA LYS A 152 -19.66 -16.76 0.44
C LYS A 152 -18.76 -18.01 0.38
N GLU A 153 -18.29 -18.37 -0.82
CA GLU A 153 -17.33 -19.47 -1.02
C GLU A 153 -16.01 -19.23 -0.27
N LEU A 154 -15.44 -18.03 -0.43
CA LEU A 154 -14.22 -17.63 0.24
C LEU A 154 -14.36 -17.61 1.76
N ALA A 155 -15.51 -17.15 2.28
CA ALA A 155 -15.82 -17.17 3.71
C ALA A 155 -15.88 -18.60 4.26
N ALA A 156 -16.48 -19.54 3.52
CA ALA A 156 -16.51 -20.94 3.91
C ALA A 156 -15.11 -21.57 3.94
N SER A 157 -14.24 -21.22 2.99
CA SER A 157 -12.85 -21.66 2.95
C SER A 157 -12.03 -21.07 4.08
N PHE A 158 -12.24 -19.79 4.39
CA PHE A 158 -11.60 -19.09 5.51
C PHE A 158 -12.00 -19.71 6.87
N GLU A 159 -13.27 -20.08 7.06
CA GLU A 159 -13.73 -20.78 8.26
C GLU A 159 -13.00 -22.10 8.46
N LYS A 160 -12.81 -22.90 7.38
CA LYS A 160 -12.04 -24.16 7.45
C LYS A 160 -10.59 -23.90 7.86
N THR A 161 -9.98 -22.82 7.35
CA THR A 161 -8.62 -22.41 7.73
C THR A 161 -8.54 -22.07 9.22
N MET A 162 -9.49 -21.28 9.74
CA MET A 162 -9.54 -20.92 11.15
C MET A 162 -9.77 -22.14 12.06
N ALA A 163 -10.66 -23.05 11.65
CA ALA A 163 -10.90 -24.29 12.40
C ALA A 163 -9.64 -25.18 12.45
N TYR A 164 -8.91 -25.29 11.34
CA TYR A 164 -7.63 -26.02 11.30
C TYR A 164 -6.59 -25.41 12.24
N LEU A 165 -6.51 -24.10 12.27
CA LEU A 165 -5.59 -23.35 13.16
C LEU A 165 -6.06 -23.34 14.63
N LYS A 166 -7.19 -23.99 14.95
CA LYS A 166 -7.80 -24.05 16.29
C LYS A 166 -8.12 -22.66 16.88
N LEU A 167 -8.59 -21.75 16.02
CA LEU A 167 -8.93 -20.38 16.37
C LEU A 167 -10.46 -20.18 16.56
N LEU A 168 -11.25 -21.20 16.26
CA LEU A 168 -12.70 -21.25 16.45
C LEU A 168 -13.09 -22.09 17.65
#